data_20126753780151ab37097d18e1d03d20
#
_entry.id   20126753780151ab37097d18e1d03d20
#
_cell.length_a   1.000
_cell.length_b   1.000
_cell.length_c   1.000
_cell.angle_alpha   90.00
_cell.angle_beta   90.00
_cell.angle_gamma   90.00
#
_symmetry.space_group_name_H-M   'P 1'
#
loop_
_entity.id
_entity.type
_entity.pdbx_description
1 polymer ?
#
loop_
_entity_poly.entity_id
_entity_poly.type
_entity_poly.pdbx_seq_one_letter_code
_entity_poly.pdbx_strand_id
1 'polypeptide(L)'
;MPGKKQSKKSVSEIGWREYVGLPDLGISNIRAKIDTGARTSALHATRQRIIEQDDGPWVEFHVPVPGTPGSTRCRAKLVDRRHIKNTSGVPEERTVVRTRLVIDGRRWAVEISLADRENMGFDLILGRTAIRRHRILVNPGRSFLTAQSQRFISAARTGRTQK
;
A
#
# COMPACT_ATOMS: atom_id res chain seq x y z
N MET A 1 -22.06 20.31 29.72
CA MET A 1 -21.26 20.11 28.51
C MET A 1 -21.69 18.82 27.84
N PRO A 2 -22.34 18.89 26.70
CA PRO A 2 -22.60 17.65 25.99
C PRO A 2 -21.26 17.06 25.61
N GLY A 3 -20.97 15.86 26.11
CA GLY A 3 -19.81 15.12 25.69
C GLY A 3 -19.78 15.06 24.17
N LYS A 4 -18.65 15.34 23.57
CA LYS A 4 -18.45 15.09 22.13
C LYS A 4 -18.90 13.65 21.88
N LYS A 5 -20.06 13.46 21.27
CA LYS A 5 -20.41 12.16 20.72
C LYS A 5 -19.28 11.79 19.81
N GLN A 6 -18.47 10.81 20.21
CA GLN A 6 -17.55 10.21 19.27
C GLN A 6 -18.42 9.75 18.11
N SER A 7 -18.33 10.44 16.98
CA SER A 7 -18.98 9.99 15.78
C SER A 7 -18.50 8.57 15.54
N LYS A 8 -19.41 7.60 15.64
CA LYS A 8 -19.09 6.24 15.25
C LYS A 8 -18.56 6.34 13.83
N LYS A 9 -17.27 6.07 13.63
CA LYS A 9 -16.70 6.06 12.29
C LYS A 9 -17.58 5.17 11.43
N SER A 10 -18.11 5.73 10.35
CA SER A 10 -18.94 4.98 9.43
C SER A 10 -18.13 3.84 8.81
N VAL A 11 -18.80 2.74 8.49
CA VAL A 11 -18.20 1.63 7.77
C VAL A 11 -17.97 2.06 6.33
N SER A 12 -16.75 1.89 5.82
CA SER A 12 -16.40 2.19 4.44
C SER A 12 -16.38 0.90 3.63
N GLU A 13 -17.04 0.90 2.50
CA GLU A 13 -16.96 -0.20 1.53
C GLU A 13 -15.91 0.14 0.48
N ILE A 14 -14.98 -0.78 0.24
CA ILE A 14 -13.99 -0.67 -0.82
C ILE A 14 -14.10 -1.87 -1.76
N GLY A 15 -13.56 -1.75 -2.96
CA GLY A 15 -13.49 -2.83 -3.92
C GLY A 15 -12.33 -3.80 -3.64
N TRP A 16 -12.25 -4.87 -4.42
CA TRP A 16 -11.16 -5.83 -4.33
C TRP A 16 -9.83 -5.24 -4.84
N ARG A 17 -9.90 -4.14 -5.58
CA ARG A 17 -8.75 -3.32 -5.97
C ARG A 17 -9.13 -1.84 -5.85
N GLU A 18 -8.16 -1.05 -5.42
CA GLU A 18 -8.32 0.38 -5.19
C GLU A 18 -7.03 1.12 -5.50
N TYR A 19 -7.12 2.40 -5.81
CA TYR A 19 -5.96 3.29 -5.74
C TYR A 19 -5.82 3.82 -4.32
N VAL A 20 -4.64 3.64 -3.77
CA VAL A 20 -4.30 4.08 -2.40
C VAL A 20 -3.02 4.92 -2.43
N GLY A 21 -2.72 5.59 -1.35
CA GLY A 21 -1.51 6.40 -1.22
C GLY A 21 -0.54 5.85 -0.19
N LEU A 22 0.74 6.08 -0.43
CA LEU A 22 1.84 5.87 0.51
C LEU A 22 2.63 7.18 0.58
N PRO A 23 2.08 8.20 1.29
CA PRO A 23 2.58 9.57 1.19
C PRO A 23 4.02 9.73 1.69
N ASP A 24 4.42 8.98 2.71
CA ASP A 24 5.79 9.05 3.23
C ASP A 24 6.83 8.50 2.24
N LEU A 25 6.38 7.72 1.26
CA LEU A 25 7.22 7.20 0.19
C LEU A 25 7.20 8.08 -1.06
N GLY A 26 6.45 9.17 -1.04
CA GLY A 26 6.28 10.04 -2.21
C GLY A 26 5.34 9.45 -3.26
N ILE A 27 4.50 8.50 -2.88
CA ILE A 27 3.57 7.81 -3.79
C ILE A 27 2.15 8.28 -3.47
N SER A 28 1.58 9.10 -4.36
CA SER A 28 0.22 9.64 -4.16
C SER A 28 -0.86 8.63 -4.51
N ASN A 29 -0.65 7.84 -5.56
CA ASN A 29 -1.61 6.84 -6.00
C ASN A 29 -0.88 5.62 -6.53
N ILE A 30 -1.19 4.48 -5.95
CA ILE A 30 -0.69 3.18 -6.39
C ILE A 30 -1.86 2.20 -6.43
N ARG A 31 -1.92 1.39 -7.47
CA ARG A 31 -2.96 0.38 -7.59
C ARG A 31 -2.68 -0.78 -6.67
N ALA A 32 -3.59 -1.03 -5.74
CA ALA A 32 -3.48 -2.06 -4.73
C ALA A 32 -4.54 -3.14 -4.94
N LYS A 33 -4.13 -4.38 -4.80
CA LYS A 33 -5.04 -5.52 -4.65
C LYS A 33 -5.34 -5.68 -3.16
N ILE A 34 -6.62 -5.78 -2.82
CA ILE A 34 -7.06 -6.01 -1.45
C ILE A 34 -7.20 -7.52 -1.25
N ASP A 35 -6.26 -8.10 -0.51
CA ASP A 35 -6.17 -9.55 -0.34
C ASP A 35 -6.44 -9.92 1.12
N THR A 36 -7.70 -10.17 1.45
CA THR A 36 -8.11 -10.55 2.81
C THR A 36 -7.63 -11.94 3.20
N GLY A 37 -7.26 -12.77 2.23
CA GLY A 37 -6.66 -14.08 2.46
C GLY A 37 -5.19 -14.00 2.87
N ALA A 38 -4.51 -12.90 2.55
CA ALA A 38 -3.14 -12.67 2.97
C ALA A 38 -3.11 -11.97 4.33
N ARG A 39 -2.26 -12.44 5.23
CA ARG A 39 -2.04 -11.77 6.51
C ARG A 39 -1.26 -10.47 6.35
N THR A 40 -0.19 -10.51 5.56
CA THR A 40 0.76 -9.41 5.40
C THR A 40 0.64 -8.74 4.06
N SER A 41 0.97 -7.44 4.02
CA SER A 41 1.04 -6.67 2.80
C SER A 41 2.40 -6.83 2.12
N ALA A 42 2.43 -6.64 0.80
CA ALA A 42 3.66 -6.72 0.02
C ALA A 42 3.70 -5.60 -1.01
N LEU A 43 4.84 -4.94 -1.10
CA LEU A 43 5.11 -3.90 -2.09
C LEU A 43 6.24 -4.37 -3.00
N HIS A 44 6.04 -4.30 -4.31
CA HIS A 44 7.10 -4.56 -5.26
C HIS A 44 8.15 -3.45 -5.16
N ALA A 45 9.37 -3.81 -4.79
CA ALA A 45 10.46 -2.88 -4.57
C ALA A 45 11.78 -3.49 -5.02
N THR A 46 12.59 -2.70 -5.70
CA THR A 46 13.91 -3.09 -6.21
C THR A 46 15.00 -2.30 -5.51
N ARG A 47 16.24 -2.72 -5.68
CA ARG A 47 17.44 -2.02 -5.17
C ARG A 47 17.34 -1.71 -3.68
N GLN A 48 16.93 -2.69 -2.89
CA GLN A 48 16.80 -2.54 -1.45
C GLN A 48 18.18 -2.44 -0.80
N ARG A 49 18.34 -1.45 0.08
CA ARG A 49 19.56 -1.24 0.84
C ARG A 49 19.22 -0.78 2.25
N ILE A 50 19.81 -1.41 3.25
CA ILE A 50 19.67 -0.97 4.64
C ILE A 50 20.67 0.15 4.89
N ILE A 51 20.17 1.24 5.46
CA ILE A 51 20.97 2.40 5.87
C ILE A 51 20.78 2.66 7.36
N GLU A 52 21.88 3.01 8.04
CA GLU A 52 21.81 3.38 9.45
C GLU A 52 21.50 4.88 9.57
N GLN A 53 20.54 5.20 10.42
CA GLN A 53 20.17 6.56 10.78
C GLN A 53 20.29 6.73 12.29
N ASP A 54 20.22 7.97 12.78
CA ASP A 54 20.34 8.25 14.22
C ASP A 54 19.25 7.57 15.06
N ASP A 55 18.08 7.35 14.48
CA ASP A 55 16.93 6.69 15.12
C ASP A 55 16.83 5.19 14.80
N GLY A 56 17.88 4.60 14.24
CA GLY A 56 17.95 3.19 13.91
C GLY A 56 18.02 2.89 12.42
N PRO A 57 17.84 1.62 12.03
CA PRO A 57 17.96 1.23 10.62
C PRO A 57 16.75 1.63 9.79
N TRP A 58 17.03 2.12 8.59
CA TRP A 58 16.06 2.42 7.54
C TRP A 58 16.36 1.59 6.30
N VAL A 59 15.39 1.48 5.43
CA VAL A 59 15.55 0.83 4.13
C VAL A 59 15.35 1.86 3.03
N GLU A 60 16.31 1.92 2.12
CA GLU A 60 16.18 2.64 0.87
C GLU A 60 15.83 1.64 -0.23
N PHE A 61 14.88 1.97 -1.07
CA PHE A 61 14.41 1.09 -2.13
C PHE A 61 13.76 1.89 -3.25
N HIS A 62 13.48 1.24 -4.37
CA HIS A 62 12.85 1.85 -5.53
C HIS A 62 11.54 1.16 -5.85
N VAL A 63 10.52 1.95 -6.11
CA VAL A 63 9.20 1.46 -6.54
C VAL A 63 8.98 1.89 -7.99
N PRO A 64 8.67 0.96 -8.90
CA PRO A 64 8.43 1.31 -10.30
C PRO A 64 7.28 2.31 -10.45
N VAL A 65 7.44 3.25 -11.38
CA VAL A 65 6.37 4.17 -11.77
C VAL A 65 5.63 3.54 -12.95
N PRO A 66 4.32 3.23 -12.80
CA PRO A 66 3.57 2.54 -13.84
C PRO A 66 3.59 3.29 -15.17
N GLY A 67 3.81 2.55 -16.27
CA GLY A 67 3.82 3.09 -17.62
C GLY A 67 5.08 3.85 -18.00
N THR A 68 6.11 3.86 -17.14
CA THR A 68 7.40 4.52 -17.40
C THR A 68 8.56 3.58 -17.11
N PRO A 69 9.78 3.83 -17.63
CA PRO A 69 10.98 3.09 -17.23
C PRO A 69 11.54 3.57 -15.89
N GLY A 70 10.96 4.61 -15.30
CA GLY A 70 11.45 5.22 -14.06
C GLY A 70 10.95 4.54 -12.80
N SER A 71 11.56 4.91 -11.70
CA SER A 71 11.17 4.46 -10.36
C SER A 71 11.21 5.62 -9.38
N THR A 72 10.43 5.50 -8.31
CA THR A 72 10.47 6.41 -7.17
C THR A 72 11.43 5.85 -6.13
N ARG A 73 12.41 6.66 -5.74
CA ARG A 73 13.31 6.33 -4.64
C ARG A 73 12.61 6.60 -3.32
N CYS A 74 12.55 5.57 -2.49
CA CYS A 74 11.80 5.59 -1.24
C CYS A 74 12.70 5.27 -0.06
N ARG A 75 12.29 5.73 1.12
CA ARG A 75 12.89 5.37 2.41
C ARG A 75 11.79 5.09 3.41
N ALA A 76 11.98 4.04 4.19
CA ALA A 76 11.07 3.70 5.26
C ALA A 76 11.82 3.05 6.41
N LYS A 77 11.27 3.17 7.62
CA LYS A 77 11.87 2.59 8.81
C LYS A 77 11.82 1.08 8.75
N LEU A 78 12.95 0.42 8.98
CA LEU A 78 13.02 -1.03 9.08
C LEU A 78 12.34 -1.48 10.38
N VAL A 79 11.38 -2.39 10.26
CA VAL A 79 10.66 -2.95 11.40
C VAL A 79 11.21 -4.33 11.72
N ASP A 80 11.40 -5.16 10.69
CA ASP A 80 11.75 -6.55 10.88
C ASP A 80 12.30 -7.17 9.59
N ARG A 81 12.95 -8.30 9.75
CA ARG A 81 13.30 -9.22 8.67
C ARG A 81 12.62 -10.54 8.96
N ARG A 82 11.67 -10.95 8.10
CA ARG A 82 10.86 -12.15 8.31
C ARG A 82 11.12 -13.17 7.21
N HIS A 83 11.09 -14.44 7.61
CA HIS A 83 11.02 -15.55 6.66
C HIS A 83 9.56 -15.76 6.29
N ILE A 84 9.21 -15.52 5.02
CA ILE A 84 7.87 -15.69 4.48
C ILE A 84 7.94 -16.77 3.43
N LYS A 85 7.07 -17.79 3.54
CA LYS A 85 6.98 -18.83 2.53
C LYS A 85 6.41 -18.24 1.23
N ASN A 86 7.11 -18.43 0.14
CA ASN A 86 6.59 -18.10 -1.18
C ASN A 86 5.58 -19.15 -1.65
N THR A 87 5.01 -18.96 -2.84
CA THR A 87 4.01 -19.87 -3.42
C THR A 87 4.55 -21.30 -3.63
N SER A 88 5.87 -21.47 -3.72
CA SER A 88 6.53 -22.78 -3.82
C SER A 88 6.80 -23.43 -2.46
N GLY A 89 6.42 -22.78 -1.37
CA GLY A 89 6.68 -23.27 -0.01
C GLY A 89 8.12 -23.06 0.47
N VAL A 90 8.95 -22.35 -0.29
CA VAL A 90 10.34 -22.05 0.07
C VAL A 90 10.37 -20.80 0.96
N PRO A 91 11.04 -20.84 2.13
CA PRO A 91 11.22 -19.65 2.95
C PRO A 91 12.06 -18.60 2.22
N GLU A 92 11.55 -17.38 2.19
CA GLU A 92 12.23 -16.23 1.62
C GLU A 92 12.37 -15.16 2.69
N GLU A 93 13.55 -14.62 2.90
CA GLU A 93 13.76 -13.51 3.81
C GLU A 93 13.19 -12.24 3.19
N ARG A 94 12.30 -11.58 3.91
CA ARG A 94 11.73 -10.31 3.49
C ARG A 94 11.96 -9.23 4.50
N THR A 95 12.32 -8.07 4.00
CA THR A 95 12.45 -6.85 4.78
C THR A 95 11.07 -6.24 4.97
N VAL A 96 10.70 -5.93 6.20
CA VAL A 96 9.42 -5.31 6.54
C VAL A 96 9.67 -3.88 6.97
N VAL A 97 8.95 -2.95 6.37
CA VAL A 97 9.03 -1.53 6.67
C VAL A 97 7.70 -1.01 7.20
N ARG A 98 7.75 0.09 7.94
CA ARG A 98 6.56 0.80 8.42
C ARG A 98 6.41 2.11 7.66
N THR A 99 5.21 2.36 7.16
CA THR A 99 4.87 3.60 6.47
C THR A 99 3.39 3.89 6.64
N ARG A 100 2.96 5.09 6.27
CA ARG A 100 1.54 5.45 6.33
C ARG A 100 0.83 5.08 5.04
N LEU A 101 -0.37 4.53 5.20
CA LEU A 101 -1.30 4.21 4.13
C LEU A 101 -2.41 5.25 4.12
N VAL A 102 -2.77 5.73 2.94
CA VAL A 102 -3.97 6.55 2.74
C VAL A 102 -4.96 5.76 1.91
N ILE A 103 -6.12 5.51 2.46
CA ILE A 103 -7.21 4.81 1.78
C ILE A 103 -8.54 5.47 2.17
N ASP A 104 -9.34 5.78 1.15
CA ASP A 104 -10.66 6.39 1.34
C ASP A 104 -10.61 7.67 2.22
N GLY A 105 -9.60 8.52 1.99
CA GLY A 105 -9.39 9.76 2.74
C GLY A 105 -8.90 9.60 4.16
N ARG A 106 -8.67 8.36 4.61
CA ARG A 106 -8.17 8.06 5.95
C ARG A 106 -6.72 7.62 5.92
N ARG A 107 -6.01 7.86 7.01
CA ARG A 107 -4.56 7.65 7.10
C ARG A 107 -4.20 6.90 8.37
N TRP A 108 -3.40 5.85 8.24
CA TRP A 108 -2.84 5.12 9.40
C TRP A 108 -1.55 4.41 9.03
N ALA A 109 -0.76 4.05 10.06
CA ALA A 109 0.49 3.31 9.88
C ALA A 109 0.23 1.85 9.55
N VAL A 110 1.01 1.31 8.62
CA VAL A 110 0.96 -0.11 8.23
C VAL A 110 2.37 -0.67 8.13
N GLU A 111 2.48 -1.97 8.28
CA GLU A 111 3.70 -2.71 7.98
C GLU A 111 3.57 -3.37 6.62
N ILE A 112 4.61 -3.22 5.79
CA ILE A 112 4.64 -3.75 4.43
C ILE A 112 5.95 -4.49 4.21
N SER A 113 5.88 -5.72 3.71
CA SER A 113 7.07 -6.44 3.26
C SER A 113 7.46 -5.97 1.86
N LEU A 114 8.76 -5.84 1.64
CA LEU A 114 9.30 -5.49 0.32
C LEU A 114 9.63 -6.77 -0.45
N ALA A 115 9.14 -6.87 -1.68
CA ALA A 115 9.32 -8.04 -2.51
C ALA A 115 9.81 -7.61 -3.90
N ASP A 116 10.96 -8.12 -4.32
CA ASP A 116 11.45 -7.92 -5.68
C ASP A 116 10.82 -8.97 -6.60
N ARG A 117 9.59 -8.70 -7.04
CA ARG A 117 8.81 -9.60 -7.90
C ARG A 117 8.06 -8.82 -8.97
N GLU A 118 8.50 -8.94 -10.20
CA GLU A 118 7.85 -8.28 -11.34
C GLU A 118 6.46 -8.86 -11.66
N ASN A 119 6.15 -10.08 -11.21
CA ASN A 119 4.95 -10.83 -11.62
C ASN A 119 3.85 -10.87 -10.58
N MET A 120 3.74 -9.85 -9.71
CA MET A 120 2.65 -9.80 -8.72
C MET A 120 1.31 -9.40 -9.32
N GLY A 121 1.29 -8.92 -10.57
CA GLY A 121 0.08 -8.36 -11.20
C GLY A 121 -0.32 -7.00 -10.65
N PHE A 122 0.09 -6.67 -9.44
CA PHE A 122 -0.09 -5.39 -8.75
C PHE A 122 1.22 -5.03 -8.07
N ASP A 123 1.53 -3.74 -8.02
CA ASP A 123 2.72 -3.27 -7.30
C ASP A 123 2.54 -3.32 -5.79
N LEU A 124 1.30 -3.27 -5.32
CA LEU A 124 0.96 -3.35 -3.90
C LEU A 124 -0.15 -4.37 -3.67
N ILE A 125 0.07 -5.25 -2.69
CA ILE A 125 -0.95 -6.15 -2.16
C ILE A 125 -1.18 -5.76 -0.70
N LEU A 126 -2.43 -5.43 -0.35
CA LEU A 126 -2.80 -5.12 1.03
C LEU A 126 -3.42 -6.35 1.68
N GLY A 127 -2.72 -6.88 2.67
CA GLY A 127 -3.18 -7.98 3.49
C GLY A 127 -4.18 -7.50 4.56
N ARG A 128 -4.84 -8.47 5.22
CA ARG A 128 -5.88 -8.13 6.20
C ARG A 128 -5.38 -7.33 7.40
N THR A 129 -4.11 -7.45 7.79
CA THR A 129 -3.55 -6.68 8.90
C THR A 129 -3.49 -5.18 8.62
N ALA A 130 -3.43 -4.78 7.34
CA ALA A 130 -3.41 -3.37 6.96
C ALA A 130 -4.79 -2.70 7.06
N ILE A 131 -5.87 -3.47 6.97
CA ILE A 131 -7.23 -2.93 6.87
C ILE A 131 -8.14 -3.31 8.04
N ARG A 132 -7.83 -4.39 8.77
CA ARG A 132 -8.64 -4.77 9.95
C ARG A 132 -8.59 -3.66 11.01
N ARG A 133 -9.64 -3.52 11.80
CA ARG A 133 -9.82 -2.49 12.85
C ARG A 133 -10.10 -1.07 12.33
N HIS A 134 -10.28 -0.90 11.02
CA HIS A 134 -10.55 0.40 10.42
C HIS A 134 -11.97 0.49 9.85
N ARG A 135 -12.84 -0.46 10.20
CA ARG A 135 -14.24 -0.50 9.76
C ARG A 135 -14.36 -0.45 8.23
N ILE A 136 -13.60 -1.30 7.59
CA ILE A 136 -13.61 -1.44 6.13
C ILE A 136 -14.24 -2.79 5.76
N LEU A 137 -15.19 -2.74 4.84
CA LEU A 137 -15.75 -3.92 4.20
C LEU A 137 -15.21 -4.00 2.78
N VAL A 138 -14.79 -5.19 2.36
CA VAL A 138 -14.26 -5.43 1.03
C VAL A 138 -15.31 -6.12 0.18
N ASN A 139 -15.68 -5.47 -0.93
CA ASN A 139 -16.60 -6.04 -1.90
C ASN A 139 -15.80 -6.75 -3.01
N PRO A 140 -15.82 -8.08 -3.07
CA PRO A 140 -15.01 -8.81 -4.05
C PRO A 140 -15.53 -8.72 -5.48
N GLY A 141 -16.73 -8.23 -5.66
CA GLY A 141 -17.36 -8.09 -6.98
C GLY A 141 -17.21 -6.71 -7.61
N ARG A 142 -16.60 -5.75 -6.91
CA ARG A 142 -16.49 -4.37 -7.39
C ARG A 142 -15.06 -3.83 -7.26
N SER A 143 -14.75 -2.81 -8.05
CA SER A 143 -13.43 -2.17 -8.11
C SER A 143 -13.55 -0.67 -8.02
N PHE A 144 -12.55 -0.02 -7.41
CA PHE A 144 -12.37 1.43 -7.44
C PHE A 144 -13.58 2.20 -6.90
N LEU A 145 -14.04 1.81 -5.71
CA LEU A 145 -15.20 2.41 -5.06
C LEU A 145 -14.86 3.70 -4.31
N THR A 146 -13.60 3.90 -3.91
CA THR A 146 -13.21 5.06 -3.13
C THR A 146 -13.24 6.34 -3.96
N ALA A 147 -13.51 7.48 -3.30
CA ALA A 147 -13.44 8.78 -3.95
C ALA A 147 -12.03 9.07 -4.50
N GLN A 148 -10.99 8.60 -3.81
CA GLN A 148 -9.61 8.71 -4.25
C GLN A 148 -9.40 8.01 -5.60
N SER A 149 -9.87 6.75 -5.71
CA SER A 149 -9.78 5.99 -6.96
C SER A 149 -10.53 6.69 -8.10
N GLN A 150 -11.73 7.17 -7.82
CA GLN A 150 -12.56 7.83 -8.83
C GLN A 150 -11.90 9.13 -9.32
N ARG A 151 -11.36 9.95 -8.42
CA ARG A 151 -10.64 11.17 -8.79
C ARG A 151 -9.41 10.87 -9.64
N PHE A 152 -8.63 9.85 -9.24
CA PHE A 152 -7.43 9.46 -9.97
C PHE A 152 -7.75 8.97 -11.38
N ILE A 153 -8.75 8.12 -11.53
CA ILE A 153 -9.19 7.58 -12.83
C ILE A 153 -9.72 8.72 -13.72
N SER A 154 -10.53 9.63 -13.18
CA SER A 154 -11.07 10.77 -13.92
C SER A 154 -9.98 11.71 -14.39
N ALA A 155 -9.00 12.02 -13.55
CA ALA A 155 -7.87 12.86 -13.90
C ALA A 155 -7.02 12.24 -15.02
N ALA A 156 -6.79 10.93 -14.99
CA ALA A 156 -6.06 10.21 -16.03
C ALA A 156 -6.80 10.26 -17.38
N ARG A 157 -8.13 10.12 -17.37
CA ARG A 157 -8.96 10.23 -18.59
C ARG A 157 -8.93 11.65 -19.15
N THR A 158 -9.03 12.66 -18.30
CA THR A 158 -8.99 14.08 -18.71
C THR A 158 -7.62 14.43 -19.31
N GLY A 159 -6.54 13.96 -18.71
CA GLY A 159 -5.18 14.19 -19.23
C GLY A 159 -4.92 13.54 -20.59
N ARG A 160 -5.64 12.48 -20.95
CA ARG A 160 -5.54 11.83 -22.27
C ARG A 160 -6.28 12.59 -23.38
N THR A 161 -7.26 13.41 -23.03
CA THR A 161 -8.09 14.15 -23.99
C THR A 161 -7.58 15.54 -24.28
N GLN A 162 -6.55 16.00 -23.59
CA GLN A 162 -5.95 17.34 -23.76
C GLN A 162 -4.66 17.35 -24.59
N LYS A 163 -4.50 16.39 -25.48
CA LYS A 163 -3.44 16.46 -26.48
C LYS A 163 -3.90 17.22 -27.71
#